data_1d229ecbe21d3b6ad73746d1026e9eac
#
_entry.id   1d229ecbe21d3b6ad73746d1026e9eac
#
_cell.length_a   1.000
_cell.length_b   1.000
_cell.length_c   1.000
_cell.angle_alpha   90.00
_cell.angle_beta   90.00
_cell.angle_gamma   90.00
#
_symmetry.space_group_name_H-M   'P 1'
#
loop_
_entity.id
_entity.type
_entity.pdbx_description
1 polymer ?
#
loop_
_entity_poly.entity_id
_entity_poly.type
_entity_poly.pdbx_seq_one_letter_code
_entity_poly.pdbx_strand_id
1 'polypeptide(L)'
;MKSPRFDHILIAICTLFIYQHALAQPTGGSGVTDNDLQLNTITTSLPFMAITPDSRAGGMGDAGTALSANSTSVYWNTSLLSFAKEKSEVSLSYTPWLRQLTNDIHLSYLAGYKQLNKIHSIGGALRYFSLGEITFTDINGDVLRDDKPSEFELVGAYAFKLADRFSIGVNGKFAYSNLTGGLTVAGVNTKPGVVGAADLSFSYFNDDAKIGNTDGTYTFGMTINNIGNKVSYSELSRRDFIPMNLKIGNSFLAEFDEYNKVTFSLDLQRLLVPTPAIYKLIDGDYVMLAGMNGDVGIITSMMQSFYDAPGVLAEDENGDYIQNTDGTYQIVKGTRLKEELAEINIAAGAEWWYSDVLALRGGV
;
A
#
# COMPACT_ATOMS: atom_id res chain seq x y z
N MET A 1 -29.59 -30.58 8.62
CA MET A 1 -29.56 -30.01 9.99
C MET A 1 -28.53 -28.89 10.00
N LYS A 2 -28.94 -27.63 10.20
CA LYS A 2 -27.99 -26.49 10.30
C LYS A 2 -27.11 -26.70 11.54
N SER A 3 -25.80 -26.66 11.36
CA SER A 3 -24.84 -26.74 12.46
C SER A 3 -24.98 -25.46 13.31
N PRO A 4 -25.30 -25.56 14.60
CA PRO A 4 -25.47 -24.38 15.48
C PRO A 4 -24.20 -23.53 15.63
N ARG A 5 -23.05 -23.99 15.14
CA ARG A 5 -21.76 -23.27 15.15
C ARG A 5 -21.65 -22.16 14.11
N PHE A 6 -22.36 -22.31 12.97
CA PHE A 6 -22.29 -21.34 11.88
C PHE A 6 -23.02 -20.04 12.25
N ASP A 7 -24.18 -20.15 12.90
CA ASP A 7 -24.97 -18.97 13.31
C ASP A 7 -24.19 -18.12 14.34
N HIS A 8 -23.42 -18.75 15.24
CA HIS A 8 -22.63 -18.03 16.24
C HIS A 8 -21.39 -17.30 15.61
N ILE A 9 -20.78 -17.86 14.58
CA ILE A 9 -19.66 -17.23 13.85
C ILE A 9 -20.18 -16.04 13.06
N LEU A 10 -21.31 -16.17 12.38
CA LEU A 10 -21.92 -15.07 11.63
C LEU A 10 -22.31 -13.88 12.54
N ILE A 11 -22.89 -14.18 13.71
CA ILE A 11 -23.22 -13.17 14.73
C ILE A 11 -21.95 -12.50 15.26
N ALA A 12 -20.89 -13.24 15.53
CA ALA A 12 -19.62 -12.70 16.00
C ALA A 12 -18.96 -11.77 14.97
N ILE A 13 -19.00 -12.14 13.68
CA ILE A 13 -18.52 -11.30 12.58
C ILE A 13 -19.36 -10.02 12.49
N CYS A 14 -20.69 -10.11 12.50
CA CYS A 14 -21.58 -8.94 12.46
C CYS A 14 -21.39 -8.02 13.68
N THR A 15 -21.17 -8.55 14.88
CA THR A 15 -20.93 -7.75 16.08
C THR A 15 -19.56 -7.06 16.06
N LEU A 16 -18.52 -7.68 15.49
CA LEU A 16 -17.22 -7.05 15.33
C LEU A 16 -17.28 -5.82 14.40
N PHE A 17 -18.06 -5.89 13.32
CA PHE A 17 -18.24 -4.77 12.37
C PHE A 17 -19.06 -3.61 12.98
N ILE A 18 -20.02 -3.89 13.84
CA ILE A 18 -20.85 -2.84 14.48
C ILE A 18 -20.03 -2.06 15.52
N TYR A 19 -19.07 -2.69 16.21
CA TYR A 19 -18.27 -2.03 17.24
C TYR A 19 -17.23 -1.05 16.68
N GLN A 20 -16.79 -1.19 15.44
CA GLN A 20 -15.74 -0.35 14.85
C GLN A 20 -16.23 1.02 14.38
N HIS A 21 -17.52 1.17 14.02
CA HIS A 21 -18.06 2.49 13.67
C HIS A 21 -18.13 3.47 14.86
N ALA A 22 -17.97 2.99 16.09
CA ALA A 22 -17.98 3.83 17.29
C ALA A 22 -16.60 4.44 17.64
N LEU A 23 -15.49 3.96 17.05
CA LEU A 23 -14.14 4.39 17.40
C LEU A 23 -13.43 5.25 16.32
N ALA A 24 -14.07 5.43 15.16
CA ALA A 24 -13.45 6.10 14.01
C ALA A 24 -13.96 7.54 13.79
N GLN A 25 -14.43 8.24 14.82
CA GLN A 25 -14.64 9.68 14.71
C GLN A 25 -13.42 10.41 15.32
N PRO A 26 -12.62 11.12 14.54
CA PRO A 26 -11.74 12.13 15.12
C PRO A 26 -12.65 13.22 15.68
N THR A 27 -12.74 13.29 17.00
CA THR A 27 -13.32 14.45 17.68
C THR A 27 -12.43 15.63 17.31
N GLY A 28 -12.89 16.47 16.40
CA GLY A 28 -12.34 17.80 16.16
C GLY A 28 -12.46 18.63 17.41
N GLY A 29 -11.47 18.55 18.26
CA GLY A 29 -11.26 19.39 19.42
C GLY A 29 -9.92 20.10 19.24
N SER A 30 -9.97 21.41 19.00
CA SER A 30 -8.80 22.28 19.13
C SER A 30 -8.30 22.24 20.57
N GLY A 31 -7.28 21.44 20.79
CA GLY A 31 -6.58 21.30 22.05
C GLY A 31 -5.49 20.27 21.86
N VAL A 32 -4.41 20.69 21.17
CA VAL A 32 -3.15 19.93 21.14
C VAL A 32 -2.63 19.95 22.57
N THR A 33 -2.81 18.86 23.30
CA THR A 33 -2.11 18.61 24.54
C THR A 33 -0.80 17.93 24.23
N ASP A 34 0.27 18.41 24.78
CA ASP A 34 1.69 18.25 24.55
C ASP A 34 2.29 16.83 24.52
N ASN A 35 1.53 15.78 24.26
CA ASN A 35 2.05 14.42 24.18
C ASN A 35 1.56 13.63 22.95
N ASP A 36 0.95 14.30 21.98
CA ASP A 36 0.53 13.64 20.76
C ASP A 36 1.74 13.41 19.85
N LEU A 37 1.95 12.16 19.49
CA LEU A 37 3.00 11.71 18.60
C LEU A 37 2.93 12.53 17.31
N GLN A 38 3.88 13.41 17.08
CA GLN A 38 4.04 14.07 15.80
C GLN A 38 4.55 13.03 14.81
N LEU A 39 3.64 12.42 14.05
CA LEU A 39 4.03 11.48 13.00
C LEU A 39 4.63 12.26 11.84
N ASN A 40 5.87 11.94 11.48
CA ASN A 40 6.49 12.45 10.27
C ASN A 40 5.95 11.68 9.07
N THR A 41 5.04 12.27 8.33
CA THR A 41 4.40 11.62 7.19
C THR A 41 5.41 11.32 6.08
N ILE A 42 5.60 10.05 5.78
CA ILE A 42 6.40 9.61 4.64
C ILE A 42 5.65 9.97 3.35
N THR A 43 6.29 10.76 2.50
CA THR A 43 5.77 11.13 1.17
C THR A 43 6.56 10.45 0.07
N THR A 44 5.87 10.04 -1.00
CA THR A 44 6.49 9.37 -2.15
C THR A 44 6.01 10.00 -3.45
N SER A 45 6.84 9.91 -4.49
CA SER A 45 6.40 10.19 -5.85
C SER A 45 5.53 9.05 -6.37
N LEU A 46 4.66 9.33 -7.35
CA LEU A 46 3.74 8.36 -7.97
C LEU A 46 2.89 7.54 -6.97
N PRO A 47 2.19 8.19 -6.02
CA PRO A 47 1.43 7.46 -5.00
C PRO A 47 0.32 6.57 -5.58
N PHE A 48 -0.13 6.83 -6.82
CA PHE A 48 -1.14 6.00 -7.51
C PHE A 48 -0.71 4.53 -7.65
N MET A 49 0.61 4.23 -7.64
CA MET A 49 1.13 2.85 -7.68
C MET A 49 0.75 2.05 -6.43
N ALA A 50 0.43 2.71 -5.31
CA ALA A 50 0.02 2.07 -4.06
C ALA A 50 -1.51 1.94 -3.91
N ILE A 51 -2.31 2.56 -4.79
CA ILE A 51 -3.78 2.48 -4.70
C ILE A 51 -4.25 1.07 -5.04
N THR A 52 -5.11 0.50 -4.21
CA THR A 52 -5.72 -0.82 -4.43
C THR A 52 -6.58 -0.83 -5.70
N PRO A 53 -6.29 -1.71 -6.68
CA PRO A 53 -6.94 -1.66 -7.97
C PRO A 53 -8.23 -2.49 -8.06
N ASP A 54 -8.53 -3.34 -7.07
CA ASP A 54 -9.64 -4.29 -7.16
C ASP A 54 -10.59 -4.22 -5.96
N SER A 55 -11.86 -4.52 -6.23
CA SER A 55 -12.93 -4.46 -5.24
C SER A 55 -12.91 -5.62 -4.24
N ARG A 56 -12.26 -6.76 -4.57
CA ARG A 56 -12.20 -7.90 -3.66
C ARG A 56 -11.30 -7.59 -2.47
N ALA A 57 -10.04 -7.23 -2.72
CA ALA A 57 -9.12 -6.88 -1.65
C ALA A 57 -9.49 -5.55 -0.99
N GLY A 58 -10.00 -4.56 -1.74
CA GLY A 58 -10.55 -3.33 -1.17
C GLY A 58 -11.71 -3.59 -0.19
N GLY A 59 -12.61 -4.54 -0.52
CA GLY A 59 -13.66 -4.99 0.39
C GLY A 59 -13.16 -5.80 1.59
N MET A 60 -11.90 -6.25 1.57
CA MET A 60 -11.20 -6.98 2.63
C MET A 60 -10.26 -6.08 3.45
N GLY A 61 -10.44 -4.74 3.38
CA GLY A 61 -9.57 -3.78 4.07
C GLY A 61 -8.14 -3.72 3.52
N ASP A 62 -7.96 -4.00 2.21
CA ASP A 62 -6.66 -4.08 1.52
C ASP A 62 -5.77 -5.25 1.97
N ALA A 63 -6.34 -6.31 2.54
CA ALA A 63 -5.66 -7.56 2.86
C ALA A 63 -5.66 -8.49 1.63
N GLY A 64 -4.72 -8.31 0.69
CA GLY A 64 -4.68 -8.99 -0.61
C GLY A 64 -3.49 -9.91 -0.85
N THR A 65 -2.44 -9.83 -0.02
CA THR A 65 -1.12 -10.44 -0.28
C THR A 65 -1.14 -11.98 -0.26
N ALA A 66 -2.09 -12.59 0.44
CA ALA A 66 -2.22 -14.04 0.57
C ALA A 66 -3.60 -14.57 0.16
N LEU A 67 -4.45 -13.78 -0.49
CA LEU A 67 -5.75 -14.26 -0.98
C LEU A 67 -5.58 -15.32 -2.07
N SER A 68 -6.64 -16.11 -2.30
CA SER A 68 -6.65 -17.08 -3.40
C SER A 68 -6.36 -16.39 -4.73
N ALA A 69 -5.51 -17.03 -5.55
CA ALA A 69 -5.00 -16.50 -6.80
C ALA A 69 -6.10 -16.17 -7.81
N ASN A 70 -5.97 -15.01 -8.43
CA ASN A 70 -6.78 -14.52 -9.54
C ASN A 70 -5.95 -13.55 -10.41
N SER A 71 -6.54 -12.90 -11.39
CA SER A 71 -5.87 -11.94 -12.27
C SER A 71 -5.28 -10.74 -11.53
N THR A 72 -5.89 -10.30 -10.41
CA THR A 72 -5.39 -9.16 -9.62
C THR A 72 -4.17 -9.53 -8.76
N SER A 73 -3.81 -10.81 -8.65
CA SER A 73 -2.57 -11.26 -8.02
C SER A 73 -1.31 -10.68 -8.68
N VAL A 74 -1.38 -10.21 -9.92
CA VAL A 74 -0.30 -9.45 -10.57
C VAL A 74 0.07 -8.19 -9.77
N TYR A 75 -0.90 -7.57 -9.10
CA TYR A 75 -0.66 -6.42 -8.21
C TYR A 75 -0.26 -6.85 -6.78
N TRP A 76 -0.99 -7.83 -6.23
CA TRP A 76 -0.85 -8.19 -4.82
C TRP A 76 0.37 -9.08 -4.56
N ASN A 77 0.45 -10.19 -5.29
CA ASN A 77 1.49 -11.20 -5.10
C ASN A 77 1.52 -12.13 -6.33
N THR A 78 2.40 -11.85 -7.25
CA THR A 78 2.52 -12.59 -8.51
C THR A 78 2.82 -14.07 -8.31
N SER A 79 3.53 -14.46 -7.26
CA SER A 79 3.87 -15.86 -7.01
C SER A 79 2.62 -16.75 -6.84
N LEU A 80 1.49 -16.18 -6.39
CA LEU A 80 0.21 -16.89 -6.25
C LEU A 80 -0.34 -17.42 -7.57
N LEU A 81 0.03 -16.81 -8.71
CA LEU A 81 -0.41 -17.28 -10.04
C LEU A 81 -0.01 -18.73 -10.32
N SER A 82 1.02 -19.23 -9.63
CA SER A 82 1.43 -20.64 -9.71
C SER A 82 0.42 -21.61 -9.07
N PHE A 83 -0.48 -21.10 -8.24
CA PHE A 83 -1.52 -21.85 -7.51
C PHE A 83 -2.93 -21.51 -7.98
N ALA A 84 -3.06 -20.73 -9.05
CA ALA A 84 -4.37 -20.38 -9.60
C ALA A 84 -5.13 -21.62 -10.07
N LYS A 85 -6.43 -21.69 -9.77
CA LYS A 85 -7.31 -22.81 -10.17
C LYS A 85 -7.56 -22.80 -11.67
N GLU A 86 -7.79 -21.63 -12.24
CA GLU A 86 -8.04 -21.44 -13.66
C GLU A 86 -6.72 -21.31 -14.43
N LYS A 87 -6.70 -21.83 -15.65
CA LYS A 87 -5.52 -21.75 -16.54
C LYS A 87 -5.23 -20.33 -17.01
N SER A 88 -6.25 -19.50 -17.11
CA SER A 88 -6.13 -18.09 -17.50
C SER A 88 -7.34 -17.31 -17.02
N GLU A 89 -7.13 -16.06 -16.71
CA GLU A 89 -8.18 -15.12 -16.30
C GLU A 89 -7.80 -13.72 -16.75
N VAL A 90 -8.81 -12.92 -17.05
CA VAL A 90 -8.68 -11.48 -17.32
C VAL A 90 -9.74 -10.75 -16.51
N SER A 91 -9.38 -9.64 -15.89
CA SER A 91 -10.31 -8.78 -15.18
C SER A 91 -10.11 -7.32 -15.58
N LEU A 92 -11.19 -6.57 -15.51
CA LEU A 92 -11.23 -5.13 -15.67
C LEU A 92 -11.91 -4.55 -14.43
N SER A 93 -11.24 -3.58 -13.79
CA SER A 93 -11.78 -2.83 -12.65
C SER A 93 -11.84 -1.34 -13.00
N TYR A 94 -12.91 -0.69 -12.57
CA TYR A 94 -13.10 0.75 -12.69
C TYR A 94 -13.53 1.28 -11.33
N THR A 95 -12.70 2.16 -10.76
CA THR A 95 -12.93 2.72 -9.42
C THR A 95 -13.07 4.25 -9.55
N PRO A 96 -14.29 4.81 -9.42
CA PRO A 96 -14.49 6.24 -9.33
C PRO A 96 -13.80 6.76 -8.06
N TRP A 97 -13.02 7.82 -8.19
CA TRP A 97 -12.30 8.43 -7.08
C TRP A 97 -12.93 9.78 -6.74
N LEU A 98 -13.08 10.09 -5.46
CA LEU A 98 -13.67 11.36 -4.99
C LEU A 98 -15.03 11.71 -5.65
N ARG A 99 -15.87 10.74 -5.95
CA ARG A 99 -17.10 10.90 -6.74
C ARG A 99 -18.09 11.95 -6.18
N GLN A 100 -18.03 12.22 -4.88
CA GLN A 100 -18.87 13.26 -4.26
C GLN A 100 -18.37 14.66 -4.57
N LEU A 101 -17.09 14.81 -4.95
CA LEU A 101 -16.46 16.08 -5.27
C LEU A 101 -16.40 16.34 -6.80
N THR A 102 -16.06 15.30 -7.57
CA THR A 102 -15.92 15.37 -9.02
C THR A 102 -16.27 14.03 -9.66
N ASN A 103 -16.65 14.05 -10.97
CA ASN A 103 -17.07 12.84 -11.68
C ASN A 103 -16.02 12.31 -12.66
N ASP A 104 -14.88 12.97 -12.79
CA ASP A 104 -13.88 12.75 -13.84
C ASP A 104 -12.56 12.13 -13.32
N ILE A 105 -12.41 12.01 -12.00
CA ILE A 105 -11.29 11.29 -11.39
C ILE A 105 -11.63 9.80 -11.25
N HIS A 106 -10.80 8.94 -11.81
CA HIS A 106 -11.00 7.50 -11.73
C HIS A 106 -9.72 6.70 -11.93
N LEU A 107 -9.70 5.51 -11.34
CA LEU A 107 -8.70 4.48 -11.56
C LEU A 107 -9.31 3.36 -12.42
N SER A 108 -8.65 3.03 -13.53
CA SER A 108 -8.96 1.87 -14.36
C SER A 108 -7.83 0.87 -14.26
N TYR A 109 -8.15 -0.41 -14.10
CA TYR A 109 -7.16 -1.48 -13.97
C TYR A 109 -7.57 -2.71 -14.78
N LEU A 110 -6.75 -3.06 -15.75
CA LEU A 110 -6.87 -4.28 -16.55
C LEU A 110 -5.74 -5.22 -16.15
N ALA A 111 -6.06 -6.43 -15.75
CA ALA A 111 -5.07 -7.44 -15.43
C ALA A 111 -5.44 -8.81 -16.00
N GLY A 112 -4.43 -9.63 -16.28
CA GLY A 112 -4.65 -10.98 -16.72
C GLY A 112 -3.43 -11.85 -16.50
N TYR A 113 -3.66 -13.16 -16.48
CA TYR A 113 -2.59 -14.15 -16.43
C TYR A 113 -2.93 -15.37 -17.26
N LYS A 114 -1.88 -16.16 -17.53
CA LYS A 114 -1.97 -17.48 -18.18
C LYS A 114 -0.92 -18.40 -17.56
N GLN A 115 -1.36 -19.57 -17.11
CA GLN A 115 -0.46 -20.67 -16.77
C GLN A 115 0.03 -21.33 -18.07
N LEU A 116 1.33 -21.29 -18.31
CA LEU A 116 1.96 -21.92 -19.47
C LEU A 116 2.04 -23.43 -19.28
N ASN A 117 2.31 -23.85 -18.05
CA ASN A 117 2.32 -25.25 -17.61
C ASN A 117 2.19 -25.29 -16.06
N LYS A 118 2.39 -26.46 -15.45
CA LYS A 118 2.27 -26.68 -13.99
C LYS A 118 3.31 -25.89 -13.15
N ILE A 119 4.34 -25.33 -13.77
CA ILE A 119 5.49 -24.70 -13.11
C ILE A 119 5.54 -23.20 -13.43
N HIS A 120 5.20 -22.81 -14.66
CA HIS A 120 5.39 -21.47 -15.18
C HIS A 120 4.07 -20.77 -15.45
N SER A 121 3.93 -19.56 -14.92
CA SER A 121 2.80 -18.66 -15.20
C SER A 121 3.31 -17.29 -15.62
N ILE A 122 2.63 -16.67 -16.56
CA ILE A 122 2.87 -15.29 -16.99
C ILE A 122 1.64 -14.44 -16.72
N GLY A 123 1.83 -13.17 -16.49
CA GLY A 123 0.75 -12.22 -16.32
C GLY A 123 1.13 -10.83 -16.79
N GLY A 124 0.18 -9.93 -16.76
CA GLY A 124 0.40 -8.54 -17.04
C GLY A 124 -0.76 -7.69 -16.55
N ALA A 125 -0.49 -6.41 -16.38
CA ALA A 125 -1.50 -5.44 -16.00
C ALA A 125 -1.22 -4.08 -16.62
N LEU A 126 -2.31 -3.33 -16.83
CA LEU A 126 -2.30 -1.91 -17.19
C LEU A 126 -3.17 -1.17 -16.17
N ARG A 127 -2.58 -0.18 -15.52
CA ARG A 127 -3.28 0.75 -14.63
C ARG A 127 -3.28 2.13 -15.26
N TYR A 128 -4.41 2.80 -15.22
CA TYR A 128 -4.57 4.17 -15.68
C TYR A 128 -5.33 4.97 -14.63
N PHE A 129 -4.73 6.08 -14.18
CA PHE A 129 -5.32 7.00 -13.22
C PHE A 129 -5.53 8.36 -13.87
N SER A 130 -6.79 8.75 -14.03
CA SER A 130 -7.19 10.08 -14.46
C SER A 130 -7.39 10.98 -13.24
N LEU A 131 -6.75 12.13 -13.23
CA LEU A 131 -6.90 13.13 -12.18
C LEU A 131 -7.97 14.19 -12.51
N GLY A 132 -8.72 13.96 -13.59
CA GLY A 132 -9.77 14.87 -14.04
C GLY A 132 -9.23 16.06 -14.83
N GLU A 133 -10.12 17.04 -15.11
CA GLU A 133 -9.80 18.27 -15.80
C GLU A 133 -9.40 19.36 -14.80
N ILE A 134 -8.25 19.96 -15.00
CA ILE A 134 -7.71 21.02 -14.15
C ILE A 134 -7.52 22.28 -14.98
N THR A 135 -8.17 23.38 -14.56
CA THR A 135 -7.97 24.70 -15.17
C THR A 135 -6.79 25.38 -14.48
N PHE A 136 -5.73 25.63 -15.22
CA PHE A 136 -4.59 26.41 -14.76
C PHE A 136 -4.84 27.89 -14.93
N THR A 137 -4.63 28.67 -13.88
CA THR A 137 -4.79 30.13 -13.90
C THR A 137 -3.47 30.83 -13.58
N ASP A 138 -3.33 32.08 -14.01
CA ASP A 138 -2.24 32.97 -13.59
C ASP A 138 -2.49 33.49 -12.15
N ILE A 139 -1.59 34.34 -11.67
CA ILE A 139 -1.68 34.97 -10.34
C ILE A 139 -2.90 35.93 -10.21
N ASN A 140 -3.47 36.37 -11.30
CA ASN A 140 -4.65 37.25 -11.33
C ASN A 140 -5.97 36.47 -11.45
N GLY A 141 -5.87 35.11 -11.63
CA GLY A 141 -7.01 34.25 -11.85
C GLY A 141 -7.43 34.10 -13.33
N ASP A 142 -6.65 34.66 -14.26
CA ASP A 142 -6.93 34.49 -15.69
C ASP A 142 -6.57 33.08 -16.13
N VAL A 143 -7.47 32.44 -16.90
CA VAL A 143 -7.29 31.08 -17.39
C VAL A 143 -6.12 31.00 -18.35
N LEU A 144 -5.12 30.19 -18.03
CA LEU A 144 -3.98 29.93 -18.91
C LEU A 144 -4.29 28.79 -19.88
N ARG A 145 -4.83 27.69 -19.36
CA ARG A 145 -5.26 26.51 -20.13
C ARG A 145 -6.00 25.52 -19.27
N ASP A 146 -6.75 24.61 -19.91
CA ASP A 146 -7.26 23.39 -19.34
C ASP A 146 -6.32 22.22 -19.68
N ASP A 147 -6.12 21.30 -18.73
CA ASP A 147 -5.31 20.09 -18.92
C ASP A 147 -5.96 18.91 -18.21
N LYS A 148 -5.58 17.69 -18.62
CA LYS A 148 -6.05 16.42 -18.04
C LYS A 148 -4.86 15.60 -17.56
N PRO A 149 -4.35 15.91 -16.35
CA PRO A 149 -3.26 15.15 -15.76
C PRO A 149 -3.63 13.67 -15.65
N SER A 150 -2.67 12.82 -15.96
CA SER A 150 -2.88 11.39 -15.90
C SER A 150 -1.60 10.64 -15.60
N GLU A 151 -1.78 9.46 -15.03
CA GLU A 151 -0.69 8.55 -14.69
C GLU A 151 -1.05 7.16 -15.22
N PHE A 152 -0.06 6.41 -15.67
CA PHE A 152 -0.26 5.01 -16.03
C PHE A 152 0.93 4.13 -15.62
N GLU A 153 0.63 2.85 -15.43
CA GLU A 153 1.60 1.80 -15.11
C GLU A 153 1.34 0.58 -15.98
N LEU A 154 2.41 0.06 -16.58
CA LEU A 154 2.41 -1.20 -17.32
C LEU A 154 3.24 -2.22 -16.55
N VAL A 155 2.70 -3.42 -16.33
CA VAL A 155 3.32 -4.51 -15.58
C VAL A 155 3.43 -5.75 -16.44
N GLY A 156 4.62 -6.35 -16.48
CA GLY A 156 4.87 -7.70 -16.95
C GLY A 156 5.21 -8.59 -15.76
N ALA A 157 4.55 -9.73 -15.63
CA ALA A 157 4.62 -10.61 -14.47
C ALA A 157 5.03 -12.04 -14.87
N TYR A 158 5.85 -12.67 -14.03
CA TYR A 158 6.24 -14.07 -14.18
C TYR A 158 6.26 -14.76 -12.82
N ALA A 159 5.63 -15.93 -12.73
CA ALA A 159 5.61 -16.77 -11.54
C ALA A 159 6.19 -18.14 -11.84
N PHE A 160 6.95 -18.65 -10.88
CA PHE A 160 7.64 -19.93 -10.96
C PHE A 160 7.36 -20.76 -9.71
N LYS A 161 6.80 -21.97 -9.90
CA LYS A 161 6.52 -22.94 -8.84
C LYS A 161 7.79 -23.71 -8.52
N LEU A 162 8.40 -23.45 -7.36
CA LEU A 162 9.63 -24.08 -6.88
C LEU A 162 9.39 -25.52 -6.40
N ALA A 163 8.27 -25.73 -5.73
CA ALA A 163 7.84 -27.02 -5.17
C ALA A 163 6.31 -27.03 -5.07
N ASP A 164 5.72 -28.15 -4.66
CA ASP A 164 4.26 -28.29 -4.60
C ASP A 164 3.58 -27.19 -3.78
N ARG A 165 4.24 -26.70 -2.73
CA ARG A 165 3.72 -25.68 -1.82
C ARG A 165 4.45 -24.34 -1.87
N PHE A 166 5.48 -24.17 -2.70
CA PHE A 166 6.32 -22.97 -2.72
C PHE A 166 6.42 -22.38 -4.11
N SER A 167 6.28 -21.08 -4.21
CA SER A 167 6.46 -20.33 -5.46
C SER A 167 7.11 -18.98 -5.23
N ILE A 168 7.75 -18.48 -6.30
CA ILE A 168 8.29 -17.13 -6.40
C ILE A 168 7.68 -16.43 -7.59
N GLY A 169 7.65 -15.10 -7.54
CA GLY A 169 7.20 -14.27 -8.65
C GLY A 169 8.05 -13.01 -8.77
N VAL A 170 8.14 -12.53 -9.99
CA VAL A 170 8.81 -11.28 -10.32
C VAL A 170 7.93 -10.46 -11.24
N ASN A 171 7.93 -9.14 -11.06
CA ASN A 171 7.32 -8.18 -11.98
C ASN A 171 8.38 -7.23 -12.50
N GLY A 172 8.24 -6.85 -13.78
CA GLY A 172 8.87 -5.67 -14.35
C GLY A 172 7.80 -4.61 -14.57
N LYS A 173 8.07 -3.37 -14.15
CA LYS A 173 7.12 -2.26 -14.19
C LYS A 173 7.69 -1.07 -14.92
N PHE A 174 6.83 -0.42 -15.69
CA PHE A 174 7.07 0.90 -16.28
C PHE A 174 5.92 1.81 -15.87
N ALA A 175 6.21 2.96 -15.26
CA ALA A 175 5.20 3.95 -14.93
C ALA A 175 5.57 5.33 -15.47
N TYR A 176 4.52 6.07 -15.84
CA TYR A 176 4.61 7.42 -16.37
C TYR A 176 3.57 8.28 -15.66
N SER A 177 4.01 9.44 -15.16
CA SER A 177 3.16 10.40 -14.45
C SER A 177 3.34 11.78 -15.06
N ASN A 178 2.27 12.35 -15.60
CA ASN A 178 2.24 13.71 -16.10
C ASN A 178 1.20 14.53 -15.34
N LEU A 179 1.66 15.21 -14.29
CA LEU A 179 0.81 15.99 -13.39
C LEU A 179 0.66 17.45 -13.82
N THR A 180 1.61 17.97 -14.55
CA THR A 180 1.73 19.42 -14.82
C THR A 180 1.63 19.77 -16.30
N GLY A 181 1.57 18.76 -17.18
CA GLY A 181 1.51 18.96 -18.63
C GLY A 181 2.67 19.77 -19.20
N GLY A 182 3.83 19.81 -18.51
CA GLY A 182 5.01 20.57 -18.97
C GLY A 182 4.92 22.08 -18.75
N LEU A 183 4.11 22.54 -17.80
CA LEU A 183 4.05 23.97 -17.42
C LEU A 183 5.34 24.43 -16.77
N THR A 184 5.70 25.68 -17.02
CA THR A 184 6.73 26.39 -16.24
C THR A 184 6.06 27.02 -15.03
N VAL A 185 6.43 26.58 -13.81
CA VAL A 185 5.91 27.12 -12.56
C VAL A 185 7.01 27.92 -11.87
N ALA A 186 6.76 29.18 -11.57
CA ALA A 186 7.72 30.10 -10.96
C ALA A 186 9.10 30.14 -11.67
N GLY A 187 9.11 30.04 -12.99
CA GLY A 187 10.34 30.04 -13.80
C GLY A 187 11.07 28.69 -13.87
N VAL A 188 10.52 27.63 -13.26
CA VAL A 188 11.08 26.27 -13.30
C VAL A 188 10.28 25.39 -14.25
N ASN A 189 10.97 24.78 -15.21
CA ASN A 189 10.34 23.85 -16.14
C ASN A 189 9.98 22.55 -15.42
N THR A 190 8.73 22.13 -15.57
CA THR A 190 8.26 20.83 -15.10
C THR A 190 8.42 19.77 -16.19
N LYS A 191 8.55 18.52 -15.77
CA LYS A 191 8.68 17.36 -16.67
C LYS A 191 7.89 16.18 -16.12
N PRO A 192 7.46 15.26 -16.99
CA PRO A 192 6.84 14.03 -16.53
C PRO A 192 7.80 13.17 -15.69
N GLY A 193 7.23 12.47 -14.70
CA GLY A 193 7.92 11.41 -13.95
C GLY A 193 7.94 10.12 -14.75
N VAL A 194 9.12 9.49 -14.86
CA VAL A 194 9.31 8.19 -15.54
C VAL A 194 9.97 7.21 -14.59
N VAL A 195 9.37 6.03 -14.45
CA VAL A 195 9.79 4.99 -13.51
C VAL A 195 10.02 3.67 -14.22
N GLY A 196 11.15 3.04 -13.91
CA GLY A 196 11.36 1.61 -14.06
C GLY A 196 11.45 0.98 -12.68
N ALA A 197 10.65 -0.05 -12.41
CA ALA A 197 10.63 -0.73 -11.13
C ALA A 197 10.47 -2.25 -11.28
N ALA A 198 10.73 -2.97 -10.21
CA ALA A 198 10.53 -4.42 -10.13
C ALA A 198 9.86 -4.78 -8.80
N ASP A 199 9.15 -5.91 -8.80
CA ASP A 199 8.63 -6.54 -7.59
C ASP A 199 9.23 -7.93 -7.45
N LEU A 200 9.38 -8.35 -6.19
CA LEU A 200 9.73 -9.72 -5.82
C LEU A 200 8.63 -10.26 -4.92
N SER A 201 8.22 -11.50 -5.17
CA SER A 201 7.16 -12.13 -4.38
C SER A 201 7.46 -13.59 -4.09
N PHE A 202 6.92 -14.05 -2.95
CA PHE A 202 7.02 -15.41 -2.47
C PHE A 202 5.68 -15.84 -1.89
N SER A 203 5.34 -17.13 -2.10
CA SER A 203 4.16 -17.72 -1.46
C SER A 203 4.45 -19.14 -0.98
N TYR A 204 3.84 -19.45 0.15
CA TYR A 204 3.60 -20.80 0.63
C TYR A 204 2.10 -21.07 0.56
N PHE A 205 1.75 -22.22 -0.01
CA PHE A 205 0.37 -22.64 -0.24
C PHE A 205 0.15 -24.06 0.27
N ASN A 206 -0.86 -24.27 1.10
CA ASN A 206 -1.23 -25.57 1.62
C ASN A 206 -2.76 -25.75 1.54
N ASP A 207 -3.22 -26.53 0.56
CA ASP A 207 -4.62 -26.85 0.30
C ASP A 207 -5.16 -28.01 1.18
N ASP A 208 -4.30 -28.61 2.01
CA ASP A 208 -4.64 -29.68 2.95
C ASP A 208 -4.44 -29.21 4.40
N ALA A 209 -4.73 -27.92 4.67
CA ALA A 209 -4.61 -27.34 5.99
C ALA A 209 -5.89 -27.56 6.82
N LYS A 210 -5.74 -27.58 8.16
CA LYS A 210 -6.89 -27.74 9.08
C LYS A 210 -6.78 -26.77 10.25
N ILE A 211 -7.93 -26.22 10.65
CA ILE A 211 -8.08 -25.55 11.94
C ILE A 211 -9.12 -26.30 12.76
N GLY A 212 -8.65 -26.99 13.80
CA GLY A 212 -9.49 -27.94 14.54
C GLY A 212 -9.97 -29.09 13.66
N ASN A 213 -11.29 -29.18 13.46
CA ASN A 213 -11.92 -30.19 12.59
C ASN A 213 -12.37 -29.62 11.22
N THR A 214 -12.02 -28.39 10.91
CA THR A 214 -12.43 -27.73 9.65
C THR A 214 -11.29 -27.84 8.65
N ASP A 215 -11.57 -28.44 7.51
CA ASP A 215 -10.65 -28.48 6.37
C ASP A 215 -10.55 -27.11 5.73
N GLY A 216 -9.44 -26.83 5.08
CA GLY A 216 -9.26 -25.53 4.43
C GLY A 216 -7.92 -25.38 3.72
N THR A 217 -7.69 -24.18 3.22
CA THR A 217 -6.47 -23.79 2.55
C THR A 217 -5.77 -22.68 3.33
N TYR A 218 -4.52 -22.90 3.69
CA TYR A 218 -3.66 -21.87 4.28
C TYR A 218 -2.71 -21.31 3.24
N THR A 219 -2.63 -19.99 3.17
CA THR A 219 -1.71 -19.29 2.30
C THR A 219 -0.91 -18.26 3.08
N PHE A 220 0.40 -18.27 2.89
CA PHE A 220 1.30 -17.21 3.32
C PHE A 220 1.87 -16.52 2.09
N GLY A 221 1.92 -15.20 2.10
CA GLY A 221 2.50 -14.38 1.05
C GLY A 221 3.46 -13.34 1.60
N MET A 222 4.54 -13.07 0.86
CA MET A 222 5.46 -11.97 1.12
C MET A 222 5.84 -11.30 -0.19
N THR A 223 5.80 -9.97 -0.21
CA THR A 223 6.17 -9.21 -1.40
C THR A 223 7.00 -7.98 -1.05
N ILE A 224 7.97 -7.66 -1.90
CA ILE A 224 8.65 -6.37 -1.92
C ILE A 224 8.29 -5.74 -3.26
N ASN A 225 7.51 -4.66 -3.22
CA ASN A 225 6.97 -4.03 -4.41
C ASN A 225 7.65 -2.70 -4.71
N ASN A 226 7.65 -2.33 -5.99
CA ASN A 226 8.09 -1.03 -6.48
C ASN A 226 9.56 -0.72 -6.18
N ILE A 227 10.45 -1.71 -6.25
CA ILE A 227 11.91 -1.49 -6.16
C ILE A 227 12.33 -0.77 -7.45
N GLY A 228 12.52 0.54 -7.40
CA GLY A 228 12.73 1.33 -8.61
C GLY A 228 13.45 2.65 -8.40
N ASN A 229 13.68 3.36 -9.49
CA ASN A 229 14.41 4.63 -9.47
C ASN A 229 13.62 5.75 -8.78
N LYS A 230 14.37 6.68 -8.17
CA LYS A 230 13.82 7.95 -7.68
C LYS A 230 13.38 8.85 -8.84
N VAL A 231 12.35 9.65 -8.63
CA VAL A 231 11.72 10.53 -9.61
C VAL A 231 11.77 11.99 -9.18
N SER A 232 11.85 12.88 -10.15
CA SER A 232 11.70 14.32 -9.97
C SER A 232 10.82 14.87 -11.09
N TYR A 233 9.88 15.75 -10.74
CA TYR A 233 9.00 16.45 -11.68
C TYR A 233 9.53 17.80 -12.14
N SER A 234 10.73 18.19 -11.72
CA SER A 234 11.40 19.39 -12.21
C SER A 234 12.92 19.16 -12.33
N GLU A 235 13.60 20.06 -13.01
CA GLU A 235 15.06 19.98 -13.14
C GLU A 235 15.79 20.40 -11.86
N LEU A 236 15.15 21.24 -11.06
CA LEU A 236 15.74 21.82 -9.83
C LEU A 236 15.34 21.07 -8.56
N SER A 237 14.29 20.22 -8.60
CA SER A 237 13.84 19.51 -7.43
C SER A 237 14.66 18.25 -7.16
N ARG A 238 14.82 17.93 -5.88
CA ARG A 238 15.36 16.65 -5.42
C ARG A 238 14.52 15.51 -5.99
N ARG A 239 15.14 14.35 -6.18
CA ARG A 239 14.43 13.14 -6.59
C ARG A 239 13.87 12.43 -5.37
N ASP A 240 12.59 12.10 -5.43
CA ASP A 240 11.88 11.38 -4.36
C ASP A 240 11.72 9.91 -4.69
N PHE A 241 11.60 9.09 -3.65
CA PHE A 241 11.32 7.67 -3.79
C PHE A 241 9.91 7.44 -4.30
N ILE A 242 9.72 6.37 -5.08
CA ILE A 242 8.40 5.79 -5.36
C ILE A 242 7.94 4.95 -4.17
N PRO A 243 6.65 4.55 -4.07
CA PRO A 243 6.11 3.85 -2.90
C PRO A 243 6.59 2.40 -2.83
N MET A 244 7.89 2.22 -2.57
CA MET A 244 8.45 0.89 -2.28
C MET A 244 7.83 0.37 -0.99
N ASN A 245 7.36 -0.88 -0.98
CA ASN A 245 6.75 -1.44 0.22
C ASN A 245 7.02 -2.93 0.39
N LEU A 246 7.07 -3.34 1.65
CA LEU A 246 7.05 -4.74 2.08
C LEU A 246 5.62 -5.06 2.52
N LYS A 247 5.08 -6.18 2.03
CA LYS A 247 3.81 -6.75 2.49
C LYS A 247 4.02 -8.18 2.92
N ILE A 248 3.47 -8.54 4.06
CA ILE A 248 3.48 -9.91 4.60
C ILE A 248 2.04 -10.25 4.92
N GLY A 249 1.50 -11.26 4.25
CA GLY A 249 0.11 -11.66 4.38
C GLY A 249 -0.06 -13.11 4.78
N ASN A 250 -1.15 -13.36 5.50
CA ASN A 250 -1.61 -14.70 5.85
C ASN A 250 -3.09 -14.79 5.54
N SER A 251 -3.54 -15.90 4.96
CA SER A 251 -4.95 -16.17 4.82
C SER A 251 -5.28 -17.64 5.13
N PHE A 252 -6.49 -17.85 5.62
CA PHE A 252 -7.06 -19.17 5.81
C PHE A 252 -8.47 -19.19 5.21
N LEU A 253 -8.65 -20.03 4.21
CA LEU A 253 -9.96 -20.37 3.65
C LEU A 253 -10.48 -21.59 4.38
N ALA A 254 -11.52 -21.44 5.18
CA ALA A 254 -12.22 -22.52 5.87
C ALA A 254 -13.40 -23.01 5.03
N GLU A 255 -13.49 -24.33 4.80
CA GLU A 255 -14.61 -24.97 4.09
C GLU A 255 -15.51 -25.64 5.13
N PHE A 256 -16.68 -25.04 5.41
CA PHE A 256 -17.62 -25.54 6.42
C PHE A 256 -18.54 -26.64 5.87
N ASP A 257 -18.97 -26.46 4.64
CA ASP A 257 -19.78 -27.42 3.86
C ASP A 257 -19.62 -27.12 2.36
N GLU A 258 -20.36 -27.85 1.49
CA GLU A 258 -20.29 -27.68 0.04
C GLU A 258 -20.80 -26.31 -0.46
N TYR A 259 -21.53 -25.56 0.39
CA TYR A 259 -22.12 -24.25 0.04
C TYR A 259 -21.41 -23.10 0.73
N ASN A 260 -20.79 -23.30 1.89
CA ASN A 260 -20.31 -22.23 2.76
C ASN A 260 -18.80 -22.30 2.95
N LYS A 261 -18.12 -21.25 2.50
CA LYS A 261 -16.67 -21.04 2.69
C LYS A 261 -16.43 -19.68 3.30
N VAL A 262 -15.47 -19.58 4.22
CA VAL A 262 -15.05 -18.31 4.82
C VAL A 262 -13.55 -18.16 4.71
N THR A 263 -13.09 -17.04 4.19
CA THR A 263 -11.68 -16.66 4.16
C THR A 263 -11.43 -15.59 5.22
N PHE A 264 -10.42 -15.77 6.04
CA PHE A 264 -9.83 -14.73 6.90
C PHE A 264 -8.48 -14.36 6.33
N SER A 265 -8.17 -13.07 6.27
CA SER A 265 -6.88 -12.55 5.82
C SER A 265 -6.35 -11.48 6.76
N LEU A 266 -5.03 -11.48 6.95
CA LEU A 266 -4.30 -10.49 7.73
C LEU A 266 -3.01 -10.15 6.98
N ASP A 267 -2.85 -8.87 6.64
CA ASP A 267 -1.66 -8.33 6.00
C ASP A 267 -0.99 -7.29 6.89
N LEU A 268 0.33 -7.34 6.96
CA LEU A 268 1.18 -6.29 7.51
C LEU A 268 1.91 -5.63 6.36
N GLN A 269 1.83 -4.30 6.28
CA GLN A 269 2.41 -3.52 5.19
C GLN A 269 3.25 -2.39 5.76
N ARG A 270 4.44 -2.17 5.16
CA ARG A 270 5.34 -1.08 5.54
C ARG A 270 5.99 -0.48 4.30
N LEU A 271 6.08 0.85 4.24
CA LEU A 271 6.88 1.55 3.25
C LEU A 271 8.38 1.31 3.53
N LEU A 272 9.12 1.01 2.47
CA LEU A 272 10.58 0.85 2.50
C LEU A 272 11.27 2.14 2.02
N VAL A 273 10.78 3.26 2.51
CA VAL A 273 11.23 4.61 2.17
C VAL A 273 11.61 5.32 3.47
N PRO A 274 12.70 6.10 3.49
CA PRO A 274 13.17 6.75 4.71
C PRO A 274 12.10 7.66 5.32
N THR A 275 11.97 7.60 6.63
CA THR A 275 11.16 8.55 7.39
C THR A 275 11.84 9.93 7.37
N PRO A 276 11.11 11.02 7.11
CA PRO A 276 11.69 12.35 7.09
C PRO A 276 12.32 12.72 8.42
N ALA A 277 13.57 13.18 8.39
CA ALA A 277 14.25 13.72 9.56
C ALA A 277 13.68 15.08 9.96
N ILE A 278 13.80 15.45 11.24
CA ILE A 278 13.39 16.74 11.75
C ILE A 278 14.54 17.74 11.56
N TYR A 279 14.25 18.87 10.91
CA TYR A 279 15.20 19.95 10.67
C TYR A 279 14.73 21.26 11.30
N LYS A 280 15.65 22.07 11.75
CA LYS A 280 15.41 23.47 12.20
C LYS A 280 16.36 24.42 11.47
N LEU A 281 15.87 25.58 11.10
CA LEU A 281 16.70 26.65 10.55
C LEU A 281 17.43 27.34 11.73
N ILE A 282 18.75 27.21 11.77
CA ILE A 282 19.63 27.82 12.79
C ILE A 282 20.69 28.64 12.04
N ASP A 283 20.78 29.92 12.32
CA ASP A 283 21.74 30.84 11.70
C ASP A 283 21.75 30.85 10.16
N GLY A 284 20.61 30.53 9.54
CA GLY A 284 20.44 30.47 8.07
C GLY A 284 20.69 29.09 7.46
N ASP A 285 21.14 28.10 8.23
CA ASP A 285 21.38 26.73 7.78
C ASP A 285 20.33 25.77 8.35
N TYR A 286 19.92 24.75 7.55
CA TYR A 286 19.05 23.66 7.99
C TYR A 286 19.87 22.62 8.75
N VAL A 287 19.74 22.60 10.07
CA VAL A 287 20.39 21.64 10.96
C VAL A 287 19.43 20.50 11.26
N MET A 288 19.90 19.25 11.09
CA MET A 288 19.13 18.05 11.43
C MET A 288 19.14 17.86 12.95
N LEU A 289 17.96 17.87 13.57
CA LEU A 289 17.79 17.71 15.03
C LEU A 289 17.61 16.24 15.41
N ALA A 290 16.84 15.47 14.61
CA ALA A 290 16.55 14.06 14.86
C ALA A 290 16.27 13.30 13.55
N GLY A 291 16.41 11.99 13.59
CA GLY A 291 16.22 11.11 12.43
C GLY A 291 17.54 10.82 11.71
N MET A 292 17.43 10.41 10.45
CA MET A 292 18.55 10.06 9.58
C MET A 292 18.45 10.77 8.24
N ASN A 293 19.59 10.89 7.54
CA ASN A 293 19.59 11.47 6.19
C ASN A 293 18.76 10.57 5.23
N GLY A 294 17.69 11.12 4.69
CA GLY A 294 16.83 10.43 3.70
C GLY A 294 17.37 10.45 2.27
N ASP A 295 18.51 11.17 1.99
CA ASP A 295 19.10 11.16 0.64
C ASP A 295 20.10 10.02 0.46
N VAL A 296 19.56 8.82 0.43
CA VAL A 296 20.31 7.57 0.34
C VAL A 296 19.94 6.80 -0.92
N GLY A 297 20.72 5.77 -1.25
CA GLY A 297 20.41 4.85 -2.34
C GLY A 297 19.20 3.95 -2.03
N ILE A 298 18.65 3.31 -3.06
CA ILE A 298 17.44 2.47 -2.97
C ILE A 298 17.61 1.36 -1.92
N ILE A 299 18.67 0.57 -1.99
CA ILE A 299 18.91 -0.55 -1.05
C ILE A 299 19.12 -0.03 0.37
N THR A 300 19.85 1.08 0.52
CA THR A 300 20.06 1.70 1.84
C THR A 300 18.74 2.18 2.42
N SER A 301 17.85 2.81 1.61
CA SER A 301 16.54 3.27 2.07
C SER A 301 15.67 2.12 2.57
N MET A 302 15.66 0.98 1.85
CA MET A 302 14.92 -0.22 2.26
C MET A 302 15.35 -0.75 3.61
N MET A 303 16.65 -0.70 3.93
CA MET A 303 17.16 -1.15 5.22
C MET A 303 16.95 -0.09 6.30
N GLN A 304 17.20 1.18 5.97
CA GLN A 304 17.11 2.31 6.89
C GLN A 304 15.69 2.52 7.40
N SER A 305 14.67 2.32 6.57
CA SER A 305 13.26 2.48 6.91
C SER A 305 12.79 1.67 8.14
N PHE A 306 13.59 0.75 8.67
CA PHE A 306 13.24 -0.04 9.86
C PHE A 306 13.73 0.57 11.18
N TYR A 307 14.53 1.66 11.13
CA TYR A 307 15.15 2.23 12.34
C TYR A 307 15.46 3.73 12.23
N ASP A 308 14.86 4.46 11.28
CA ASP A 308 15.20 5.88 11.03
C ASP A 308 14.18 6.87 11.57
N ALA A 309 13.14 6.41 12.22
CA ALA A 309 12.15 7.29 12.85
C ALA A 309 12.84 8.27 13.81
N PRO A 310 12.61 9.59 13.67
CA PRO A 310 13.25 10.59 14.49
C PRO A 310 12.82 10.55 15.97
N GLY A 311 11.59 10.12 16.23
CA GLY A 311 10.97 10.20 17.54
C GLY A 311 10.59 11.65 17.90
N VAL A 312 10.17 11.86 19.14
CA VAL A 312 9.77 13.18 19.66
C VAL A 312 10.95 13.82 20.36
N LEU A 313 11.29 15.07 19.99
CA LEU A 313 12.31 15.85 20.65
C LEU A 313 11.86 16.21 22.09
N ALA A 314 12.77 16.13 23.05
CA ALA A 314 12.51 16.56 24.42
C ALA A 314 12.62 18.08 24.53
N GLU A 315 11.65 18.70 25.22
CA GLU A 315 11.59 20.14 25.47
C GLU A 315 11.76 20.42 26.96
N ASP A 316 12.33 21.58 27.27
CA ASP A 316 12.39 22.10 28.63
C ASP A 316 11.10 22.85 29.02
N GLU A 317 11.06 23.41 30.22
CA GLU A 317 9.92 24.19 30.76
C GLU A 317 9.55 25.43 29.93
N ASN A 318 10.46 25.91 29.08
CA ASN A 318 10.27 27.08 28.20
C ASN A 318 9.83 26.67 26.77
N GLY A 319 9.81 25.36 26.45
CA GLY A 319 9.53 24.85 25.13
C GLY A 319 10.75 24.81 24.19
N ASP A 320 11.97 24.96 24.75
CA ASP A 320 13.21 24.83 23.99
C ASP A 320 13.69 23.36 23.95
N TYR A 321 14.20 22.91 22.79
CA TYR A 321 14.72 21.55 22.67
C TYR A 321 15.97 21.33 23.51
N ILE A 322 15.96 20.27 24.30
CA ILE A 322 17.07 19.92 25.22
C ILE A 322 18.23 19.35 24.39
N GLN A 323 19.40 19.97 24.51
CA GLN A 323 20.62 19.51 23.85
C GLN A 323 21.51 18.73 24.83
N ASN A 324 22.04 17.58 24.35
CA ASN A 324 23.02 16.80 25.07
C ASN A 324 24.42 17.49 25.05
N THR A 325 25.30 17.01 25.89
CA THR A 325 26.69 17.54 25.98
C THR A 325 27.53 17.29 24.72
N ASP A 326 27.12 16.35 23.86
CA ASP A 326 27.76 16.02 22.60
C ASP A 326 27.20 16.81 21.38
N GLY A 327 26.28 17.74 21.65
CA GLY A 327 25.63 18.56 20.60
C GLY A 327 24.40 17.91 19.92
N THR A 328 24.07 16.67 20.23
CA THR A 328 22.84 16.04 19.76
C THR A 328 21.63 16.49 20.59
N TYR A 329 20.42 16.34 20.03
CA TYR A 329 19.20 16.68 20.76
C TYR A 329 18.63 15.44 21.47
N GLN A 330 18.06 15.68 22.66
CA GLN A 330 17.46 14.61 23.44
C GLN A 330 16.14 14.18 22.85
N ILE A 331 15.95 12.84 22.74
CA ILE A 331 14.70 12.22 22.25
C ILE A 331 13.96 11.62 23.44
N VAL A 332 12.66 11.85 23.52
CA VAL A 332 11.79 11.26 24.54
C VAL A 332 11.86 9.74 24.42
N LYS A 333 12.16 9.07 25.52
CA LYS A 333 12.39 7.62 25.57
C LYS A 333 11.19 6.83 25.03
N GLY A 334 11.43 5.93 24.12
CA GLY A 334 10.43 5.01 23.55
C GLY A 334 9.64 5.58 22.36
N THR A 335 9.74 6.89 22.06
CA THR A 335 8.96 7.50 20.95
C THR A 335 9.44 7.04 19.58
N ARG A 336 10.74 6.79 19.39
CA ARG A 336 11.26 6.18 18.14
C ARG A 336 10.61 4.85 17.84
N LEU A 337 10.60 3.93 18.81
CA LEU A 337 9.99 2.60 18.61
C LEU A 337 8.47 2.73 18.35
N LYS A 338 7.80 3.64 19.06
CA LYS A 338 6.37 3.87 18.86
C LYS A 338 6.08 4.40 17.46
N GLU A 339 6.90 5.30 16.93
CA GLU A 339 6.80 5.83 15.57
C GLU A 339 7.07 4.74 14.54
N GLU A 340 8.15 3.95 14.69
CA GLU A 340 8.45 2.80 13.82
C GLU A 340 7.30 1.78 13.74
N LEU A 341 6.65 1.50 14.87
CA LEU A 341 5.49 0.60 14.89
C LEU A 341 4.25 1.23 14.27
N ALA A 342 4.08 2.55 14.37
CA ALA A 342 2.96 3.27 13.77
C ALA A 342 3.06 3.34 12.23
N GLU A 343 4.24 3.13 11.64
CA GLU A 343 4.44 3.04 10.19
C GLU A 343 3.99 1.70 9.60
N ILE A 344 3.66 0.71 10.45
CA ILE A 344 3.15 -0.58 10.00
C ILE A 344 1.63 -0.48 9.84
N ASN A 345 1.16 -0.55 8.60
CA ASN A 345 -0.26 -0.69 8.31
C ASN A 345 -0.69 -2.13 8.51
N ILE A 346 -1.78 -2.33 9.25
CA ILE A 346 -2.40 -3.63 9.49
C ILE A 346 -3.72 -3.64 8.74
N ALA A 347 -3.86 -4.59 7.80
CA ALA A 347 -5.08 -4.81 7.05
C ALA A 347 -5.66 -6.17 7.42
N ALA A 348 -6.91 -6.23 7.82
CA ALA A 348 -7.57 -7.47 8.19
C ALA A 348 -8.94 -7.57 7.49
N GLY A 349 -9.26 -8.76 6.96
CA GLY A 349 -10.49 -8.96 6.22
C GLY A 349 -11.09 -10.33 6.39
N ALA A 350 -12.40 -10.40 6.14
CA ALA A 350 -13.16 -11.63 6.05
C ALA A 350 -14.03 -11.65 4.80
N GLU A 351 -14.08 -12.79 4.13
CA GLU A 351 -14.89 -13.03 2.94
C GLU A 351 -15.70 -14.30 3.16
N TRP A 352 -17.03 -14.21 3.05
CA TRP A 352 -17.91 -15.36 3.07
C TRP A 352 -18.46 -15.61 1.68
N TRP A 353 -18.36 -16.85 1.20
CA TRP A 353 -18.94 -17.31 -0.05
C TRP A 353 -20.08 -18.26 0.22
N TYR A 354 -21.17 -18.06 -0.53
CA TYR A 354 -22.30 -18.99 -0.61
C TYR A 354 -22.39 -19.58 -2.01
N SER A 355 -22.26 -20.89 -2.11
CA SER A 355 -22.33 -21.68 -3.36
C SER A 355 -21.41 -21.18 -4.47
N ASP A 356 -20.29 -20.54 -4.14
CA ASP A 356 -19.36 -19.90 -5.10
C ASP A 356 -20.03 -18.83 -6.02
N VAL A 357 -21.23 -18.35 -5.68
CA VAL A 357 -22.02 -17.38 -6.47
C VAL A 357 -22.14 -16.03 -5.76
N LEU A 358 -22.42 -16.03 -4.46
CA LEU A 358 -22.55 -14.80 -3.67
C LEU A 358 -21.37 -14.68 -2.72
N ALA A 359 -20.72 -13.50 -2.71
CA ALA A 359 -19.69 -13.19 -1.76
C ALA A 359 -20.03 -11.93 -0.95
N LEU A 360 -19.89 -12.01 0.38
CA LEU A 360 -19.93 -10.87 1.29
C LEU A 360 -18.54 -10.66 1.88
N ARG A 361 -18.11 -9.40 1.91
CA ARG A 361 -16.76 -9.02 2.36
C ARG A 361 -16.84 -7.89 3.37
N GLY A 362 -15.89 -7.88 4.29
CA GLY A 362 -15.67 -6.78 5.21
C GLY A 362 -14.21 -6.80 5.68
N GLY A 363 -13.67 -5.61 5.93
CA GLY A 363 -12.28 -5.46 6.35
C GLY A 363 -11.96 -4.07 6.90
N VAL A 364 -10.80 -3.96 7.51
CA VAL A 364 -10.24 -2.73 8.11
C VAL A 364 -8.76 -2.64 7.78
#